data_6d746cfe4333b037460d73d30e0b1554
#
_entry.id   6d746cfe4333b037460d73d30e0b1554
#
_cell.length_a   1.000
_cell.length_b   1.000
_cell.length_c   1.000
_cell.angle_alpha   90.00
_cell.angle_beta   90.00
_cell.angle_gamma   90.00
#
_symmetry.space_group_name_H-M   'P 1'
#
loop_
_entity.id
_entity.type
_entity.pdbx_description
1 polymer ?
#
loop_
_entity_poly.entity_id
_entity_poly.type
_entity_poly.pdbx_seq_one_letter_code
_entity_poly.pdbx_strand_id
1 'polypeptide(L)'
;MTLIQNPILKGFNPDPSILRVGNDYYIATRTFEWFPGVQIHHSTDLVNWELIAHPLNRVSQLDMSGTPNSTGVWAPCLSYDKGIFYLIYTNVKNAMGHKDTPNYLVTATDIRGEWSQPIYMNTSGFDPVSYTHLTLPTSKPRGG
;
A
#
# COMPACT_ATOMS: atom_id res chain seq x y z
N MET A 1 -32.00 4.13 -3.46
CA MET A 1 -30.97 3.15 -3.09
C MET A 1 -29.90 3.18 -4.18
N THR A 2 -28.70 3.61 -3.86
CA THR A 2 -27.61 3.67 -4.84
C THR A 2 -26.96 2.29 -4.92
N LEU A 3 -26.89 1.70 -6.13
CA LEU A 3 -26.29 0.40 -6.34
C LEU A 3 -24.81 0.58 -6.71
N ILE A 4 -23.95 -0.21 -6.05
CA ILE A 4 -22.55 -0.32 -6.43
C ILE A 4 -22.45 -1.27 -7.63
N GLN A 5 -21.83 -0.81 -8.71
CA GLN A 5 -21.56 -1.63 -9.89
C GLN A 5 -20.08 -1.98 -9.98
N ASN A 6 -19.78 -3.24 -10.20
CA ASN A 6 -18.42 -3.71 -10.44
C ASN A 6 -18.08 -3.63 -11.96
N PRO A 7 -16.80 -3.33 -12.30
CA PRO A 7 -15.72 -2.94 -11.38
C PRO A 7 -15.89 -1.50 -10.89
N ILE A 8 -15.68 -1.26 -9.59
CA ILE A 8 -15.72 0.09 -9.00
C ILE A 8 -14.55 0.97 -9.47
N LEU A 9 -13.40 0.37 -9.77
CA LEU A 9 -12.24 1.01 -10.41
C LEU A 9 -12.01 0.33 -11.75
N LYS A 10 -12.06 1.10 -12.84
CA LYS A 10 -11.76 0.61 -14.19
C LYS A 10 -10.27 0.68 -14.47
N GLY A 11 -9.76 -0.26 -15.26
CA GLY A 11 -8.36 -0.31 -15.66
C GLY A 11 -7.49 -1.15 -14.72
N PHE A 12 -6.21 -0.78 -14.59
CA PHE A 12 -5.22 -1.56 -13.84
C PHE A 12 -5.16 -1.11 -12.38
N ASN A 13 -5.86 -1.83 -11.51
CA ASN A 13 -5.96 -1.54 -10.07
C ASN A 13 -5.85 -2.84 -9.24
N PRO A 14 -4.70 -3.54 -9.31
CA PRO A 14 -4.55 -4.82 -8.61
C PRO A 14 -4.26 -4.64 -7.12
N ASP A 15 -4.59 -5.69 -6.34
CA ASP A 15 -4.32 -5.85 -4.92
C ASP A 15 -4.74 -4.63 -4.08
N PRO A 16 -6.03 -4.31 -4.03
CA PRO A 16 -6.53 -3.14 -3.34
C PRO A 16 -6.46 -3.30 -1.82
N SER A 17 -5.99 -2.25 -1.15
CA SER A 17 -6.14 -2.04 0.29
C SER A 17 -7.17 -0.95 0.52
N ILE A 18 -8.27 -1.27 1.20
CA ILE A 18 -9.33 -0.30 1.50
C ILE A 18 -9.21 0.23 2.92
N LEU A 19 -9.43 1.54 3.08
CA LEU A 19 -9.41 2.25 4.35
C LEU A 19 -10.61 3.18 4.44
N ARG A 20 -11.25 3.26 5.61
CA ARG A 20 -12.27 4.26 5.93
C ARG A 20 -11.77 5.20 7.02
N VAL A 21 -11.92 6.52 6.81
CA VAL A 21 -11.63 7.56 7.82
C VAL A 21 -12.84 8.49 7.87
N GLY A 22 -13.64 8.39 8.92
CA GLY A 22 -14.91 9.14 9.01
C GLY A 22 -15.88 8.76 7.89
N ASN A 23 -16.19 9.72 7.02
CA ASN A 23 -17.07 9.51 5.84
C ASN A 23 -16.29 9.31 4.54
N ASP A 24 -14.97 9.29 4.61
CA ASP A 24 -14.10 9.14 3.46
C ASP A 24 -13.62 7.69 3.31
N TYR A 25 -13.61 7.20 2.09
CA TYR A 25 -13.11 5.88 1.73
C TYR A 25 -11.92 6.03 0.79
N TYR A 26 -10.89 5.25 1.02
CA TYR A 26 -9.66 5.25 0.24
C TYR A 26 -9.32 3.84 -0.23
N ILE A 27 -8.88 3.72 -1.47
CA ILE A 27 -8.34 2.47 -2.01
C ILE A 27 -6.94 2.74 -2.52
N ALA A 28 -5.96 2.03 -1.95
CA ALA A 28 -4.59 2.00 -2.44
C ALA A 28 -4.37 0.73 -3.27
N THR A 29 -3.77 0.86 -4.45
CA THR A 29 -3.47 -0.26 -5.34
C THR A 29 -2.00 -0.29 -5.73
N ARG A 30 -1.46 -1.48 -6.04
CA ARG A 30 -0.07 -1.62 -6.46
C ARG A 30 0.14 -1.15 -7.90
N THR A 31 1.38 -0.82 -8.22
CA THR A 31 1.78 -0.31 -9.53
C THR A 31 2.90 -1.12 -10.19
N PHE A 32 3.40 -2.18 -9.55
CA PHE A 32 4.55 -2.95 -10.03
C PHE A 32 5.77 -2.08 -10.36
N GLU A 33 6.34 -2.22 -11.56
CA GLU A 33 7.47 -1.43 -12.07
C GLU A 33 7.11 -0.02 -12.54
N TRP A 34 5.83 0.35 -12.50
CA TRP A 34 5.37 1.67 -12.98
C TRP A 34 5.61 2.76 -11.92
N PHE A 35 6.13 3.90 -12.39
CA PHE A 35 6.35 5.08 -11.57
C PHE A 35 5.41 6.22 -12.02
N PRO A 36 4.83 7.00 -11.11
CA PRO A 36 4.95 6.98 -9.64
C PRO A 36 4.25 5.76 -9.01
N GLY A 37 4.78 5.32 -7.85
CA GLY A 37 4.31 4.13 -7.18
C GLY A 37 3.09 4.34 -6.30
N VAL A 38 2.24 3.32 -6.25
CA VAL A 38 0.94 3.26 -5.59
C VAL A 38 -0.05 4.30 -6.14
N GLN A 39 -1.26 3.88 -6.38
CA GLN A 39 -2.40 4.77 -6.71
C GLN A 39 -3.32 4.80 -5.50
N ILE A 40 -3.76 6.00 -5.07
CA ILE A 40 -4.79 6.15 -4.06
C ILE A 40 -6.02 6.79 -4.68
N HIS A 41 -7.14 6.08 -4.62
CA HIS A 41 -8.46 6.56 -5.01
C HIS A 41 -9.28 6.91 -3.77
N HIS A 42 -10.14 7.90 -3.89
CA HIS A 42 -11.02 8.41 -2.84
C HIS A 42 -12.48 8.37 -3.28
N SER A 43 -13.35 8.09 -2.34
CA SER A 43 -14.81 8.17 -2.49
C SER A 43 -15.48 8.56 -1.18
N THR A 44 -16.63 9.20 -1.25
CA THR A 44 -17.52 9.45 -0.10
C THR A 44 -18.80 8.61 -0.15
N ASP A 45 -19.03 7.88 -1.25
CA ASP A 45 -20.27 7.13 -1.50
C ASP A 45 -20.05 5.67 -1.92
N LEU A 46 -18.77 5.22 -2.06
CA LEU A 46 -18.37 3.90 -2.57
C LEU A 46 -18.74 3.61 -4.02
N VAL A 47 -19.28 4.58 -4.73
CA VAL A 47 -19.74 4.47 -6.13
C VAL A 47 -18.85 5.29 -7.05
N ASN A 48 -18.63 6.55 -6.67
CA ASN A 48 -17.83 7.48 -7.44
C ASN A 48 -16.44 7.57 -6.83
N TRP A 49 -15.42 7.20 -7.62
CA TRP A 49 -14.03 7.13 -7.19
C TRP A 49 -13.16 8.07 -8.01
N GLU A 50 -12.33 8.84 -7.34
CA GLU A 50 -11.36 9.76 -7.92
C GLU A 50 -9.93 9.34 -7.56
N LEU A 51 -9.03 9.30 -8.54
CA LEU A 51 -7.59 9.14 -8.27
C LEU A 51 -7.06 10.45 -7.67
N ILE A 52 -6.58 10.41 -6.44
CA ILE A 52 -6.21 11.60 -5.67
C ILE A 52 -4.73 11.74 -5.37
N ALA A 53 -3.99 10.64 -5.36
CA ALA A 53 -2.58 10.67 -4.98
C ALA A 53 -1.77 9.51 -5.56
N HIS A 54 -0.48 9.79 -5.75
CA HIS A 54 0.59 8.82 -5.95
C HIS A 54 1.64 9.05 -4.84
N PRO A 55 1.59 8.31 -3.74
CA PRO A 55 2.45 8.53 -2.56
C PRO A 55 3.94 8.45 -2.83
N LEU A 56 4.33 7.53 -3.73
CA LEU A 56 5.73 7.23 -4.03
C LEU A 56 6.12 7.92 -5.34
N ASN A 57 6.27 9.24 -5.29
CA ASN A 57 6.50 10.08 -6.47
C ASN A 57 7.91 10.69 -6.54
N ARG A 58 8.81 10.26 -5.67
CA ARG A 58 10.22 10.69 -5.66
C ARG A 58 11.14 9.48 -5.76
N VAL A 59 12.23 9.61 -6.50
CA VAL A 59 13.26 8.55 -6.65
C VAL A 59 13.82 8.15 -5.27
N SER A 60 13.93 9.10 -4.33
CA SER A 60 14.36 8.82 -2.95
C SER A 60 13.40 7.91 -2.17
N GLN A 61 12.12 7.83 -2.58
CA GLN A 61 11.13 6.92 -2.00
C GLN A 61 11.06 5.59 -2.75
N LEU A 62 11.25 5.62 -4.07
CA LEU A 62 11.06 4.49 -4.94
C LEU A 62 11.95 4.62 -6.18
N ASP A 63 13.15 4.06 -6.13
CA ASP A 63 14.02 3.94 -7.31
C ASP A 63 13.61 2.71 -8.11
N MET A 64 13.12 2.94 -9.33
CA MET A 64 12.67 1.90 -10.26
C MET A 64 13.71 1.54 -11.32
N SER A 65 14.93 2.10 -11.23
CA SER A 65 16.02 1.80 -12.15
C SER A 65 16.32 0.30 -12.16
N GLY A 66 16.31 -0.32 -13.33
CA GLY A 66 16.59 -1.74 -13.49
C GLY A 66 15.58 -2.70 -12.87
N THR A 67 14.41 -2.22 -12.48
CA THR A 67 13.35 -3.05 -11.92
C THR A 67 12.76 -3.96 -13.01
N PRO A 68 12.79 -5.31 -12.84
CA PRO A 68 12.22 -6.23 -13.82
C PRO A 68 10.71 -6.12 -13.92
N ASN A 69 10.15 -6.57 -15.05
CA ASN A 69 8.70 -6.65 -15.25
C ASN A 69 8.03 -7.44 -14.12
N SER A 70 6.88 -6.98 -13.68
CA SER A 70 6.07 -7.60 -12.60
C SER A 70 6.73 -7.63 -11.22
N THR A 71 7.84 -6.93 -11.03
CA THR A 71 8.45 -6.63 -9.73
C THR A 71 8.17 -5.18 -9.32
N GLY A 72 8.97 -4.57 -8.46
CA GLY A 72 8.73 -3.22 -7.96
C GLY A 72 7.68 -3.19 -6.87
N VAL A 73 6.69 -2.32 -6.95
CA VAL A 73 5.69 -2.14 -5.89
C VAL A 73 4.63 -3.24 -5.93
N TRP A 74 4.65 -4.13 -4.93
CA TRP A 74 3.61 -5.11 -4.71
C TRP A 74 2.54 -4.59 -3.74
N ALA A 75 1.58 -5.45 -3.33
CA ALA A 75 0.39 -5.04 -2.59
C ALA A 75 0.69 -4.05 -1.46
N PRO A 76 0.16 -2.83 -1.51
CA PRO A 76 0.30 -1.85 -0.44
C PRO A 76 -0.70 -2.11 0.67
N CYS A 77 -0.39 -1.64 1.88
CA CYS A 77 -1.34 -1.56 2.98
C CYS A 77 -1.46 -0.12 3.46
N LEU A 78 -2.66 0.45 3.34
CA LEU A 78 -2.98 1.80 3.80
C LEU A 78 -3.71 1.72 5.13
N SER A 79 -3.27 2.49 6.11
CA SER A 79 -3.91 2.61 7.42
C SER A 79 -3.88 4.05 7.92
N TYR A 80 -4.66 4.33 8.98
CA TYR A 80 -4.77 5.66 9.57
C TYR A 80 -4.91 5.56 11.09
N ASP A 81 -4.15 6.37 11.80
CA ASP A 81 -4.29 6.53 13.25
C ASP A 81 -3.89 7.94 13.67
N LYS A 82 -4.69 8.54 14.55
CA LYS A 82 -4.40 9.84 15.21
C LYS A 82 -3.93 10.95 14.27
N GLY A 83 -4.59 11.10 13.12
CA GLY A 83 -4.29 12.18 12.17
C GLY A 83 -3.18 11.86 11.18
N ILE A 84 -2.65 10.64 11.17
CA ILE A 84 -1.55 10.24 10.30
C ILE A 84 -1.98 9.06 9.44
N PHE A 85 -1.75 9.16 8.14
CA PHE A 85 -1.83 8.05 7.20
C PHE A 85 -0.50 7.31 7.16
N TYR A 86 -0.57 5.99 7.15
CA TYR A 86 0.56 5.08 7.07
C TYR A 86 0.39 4.21 5.83
N LEU A 87 1.40 4.16 4.98
CA LEU A 87 1.44 3.30 3.81
C LEU A 87 2.65 2.37 3.91
N ILE A 88 2.39 1.08 4.04
CA ILE A 88 3.43 0.05 3.96
C ILE A 88 3.40 -0.54 2.56
N TYR A 89 4.56 -0.73 1.96
CA TYR A 89 4.71 -1.33 0.64
C TYR A 89 5.97 -2.17 0.55
N THR A 90 5.95 -3.16 -0.33
CA THR A 90 7.12 -3.96 -0.69
C THR A 90 7.69 -3.42 -2.00
N ASN A 91 9.00 -3.16 -2.06
CA ASN A 91 9.70 -2.83 -3.30
C ASN A 91 10.50 -4.05 -3.77
N VAL A 92 9.87 -4.92 -4.54
CA VAL A 92 10.46 -6.17 -5.01
C VAL A 92 11.53 -5.91 -6.05
N LYS A 93 12.77 -6.30 -5.74
CA LYS A 93 13.91 -6.15 -6.65
C LYS A 93 14.20 -7.43 -7.44
N ASN A 94 13.88 -8.58 -6.86
CA ASN A 94 14.01 -9.88 -7.53
C ASN A 94 12.88 -10.79 -7.10
N ALA A 95 12.14 -11.36 -8.07
CA ALA A 95 11.07 -12.33 -7.85
C ALA A 95 11.46 -13.75 -8.30
N MET A 96 12.61 -13.92 -8.93
CA MET A 96 13.11 -15.20 -9.43
C MET A 96 14.04 -15.86 -8.40
N GLY A 97 13.80 -17.13 -8.09
CA GLY A 97 14.59 -17.85 -7.09
C GLY A 97 14.41 -17.31 -5.68
N HIS A 98 15.47 -16.80 -5.06
CA HIS A 98 15.37 -16.13 -3.76
C HIS A 98 14.81 -14.71 -3.96
N LYS A 99 13.62 -14.48 -3.42
CA LYS A 99 12.94 -13.18 -3.54
C LYS A 99 13.62 -12.13 -2.68
N ASP A 100 13.90 -10.97 -3.28
CA ASP A 100 14.33 -9.77 -2.55
C ASP A 100 13.15 -8.83 -2.38
N THR A 101 12.60 -8.79 -1.16
CA THR A 101 11.33 -8.14 -0.84
C THR A 101 11.45 -7.17 0.33
N PRO A 102 12.23 -6.10 0.23
CA PRO A 102 12.30 -5.09 1.28
C PRO A 102 10.96 -4.37 1.43
N ASN A 103 10.51 -4.26 2.67
CA ASN A 103 9.30 -3.56 3.07
C ASN A 103 9.64 -2.20 3.66
N TYR A 104 8.89 -1.18 3.26
CA TYR A 104 9.06 0.20 3.69
C TYR A 104 7.75 0.80 4.18
N LEU A 105 7.89 1.78 5.08
CA LEU A 105 6.79 2.62 5.58
C LEU A 105 7.03 4.06 5.14
N VAL A 106 5.98 4.71 4.61
CA VAL A 106 5.89 6.15 4.46
C VAL A 106 4.64 6.67 5.16
N THR A 107 4.68 7.94 5.61
CA THR A 107 3.59 8.56 6.35
C THR A 107 3.23 9.92 5.77
N ALA A 108 1.98 10.35 5.96
CA ALA A 108 1.50 11.68 5.62
C ALA A 108 0.41 12.15 6.60
N THR A 109 0.33 13.43 6.88
CA THR A 109 -0.78 14.04 7.61
C THR A 109 -1.93 14.42 6.68
N ASP A 110 -1.63 14.67 5.41
CA ASP A 110 -2.59 14.88 4.34
C ASP A 110 -2.37 13.83 3.26
N ILE A 111 -3.38 13.02 2.98
CA ILE A 111 -3.29 11.94 2.00
C ILE A 111 -3.01 12.43 0.56
N ARG A 112 -3.42 13.68 0.25
CA ARG A 112 -3.15 14.36 -1.03
C ARG A 112 -1.82 15.11 -1.04
N GLY A 113 -1.20 15.25 0.13
CA GLY A 113 0.02 16.01 0.34
C GLY A 113 1.29 15.23 0.09
N GLU A 114 2.36 15.73 0.68
CA GLU A 114 3.67 15.10 0.60
C GLU A 114 3.79 13.93 1.58
N TRP A 115 4.25 12.79 1.10
CA TRP A 115 4.55 11.62 1.90
C TRP A 115 6.02 11.62 2.33
N SER A 116 6.30 11.10 3.51
CA SER A 116 7.64 11.08 4.11
C SER A 116 8.68 10.35 3.26
N GLN A 117 9.95 10.47 3.65
CA GLN A 117 10.98 9.53 3.21
C GLN A 117 10.67 8.12 3.72
N PRO A 118 11.07 7.07 3.00
CA PRO A 118 10.77 5.70 3.37
C PRO A 118 11.58 5.28 4.58
N ILE A 119 10.92 4.59 5.51
CA ILE A 119 11.54 3.93 6.64
C ILE A 119 11.60 2.45 6.31
N TYR A 120 12.80 1.88 6.29
CA TYR A 120 12.97 0.44 6.11
C TYR A 120 12.40 -0.33 7.30
N MET A 121 11.61 -1.35 7.03
CA MET A 121 10.96 -2.19 8.05
C MET A 121 11.66 -3.55 8.18
N ASN A 122 11.68 -4.33 7.12
CA ASN A 122 12.27 -5.67 7.05
C ASN A 122 12.30 -6.20 5.62
N THR A 123 12.86 -7.42 5.44
CA THR A 123 12.84 -8.18 4.18
C THR A 123 12.23 -9.58 4.35
N SER A 124 11.40 -9.80 5.37
CA SER A 124 10.92 -11.12 5.77
C SER A 124 9.58 -11.50 5.16
N GLY A 125 9.20 -10.95 4.06
CA GLY A 125 7.93 -11.25 3.39
C GLY A 125 7.51 -10.14 2.44
N PHE A 126 6.32 -10.28 1.88
CA PHE A 126 5.70 -9.32 0.98
C PHE A 126 4.19 -9.26 1.27
N ASP A 127 3.47 -8.33 0.63
CA ASP A 127 2.05 -8.08 0.85
C ASP A 127 1.76 -7.76 2.34
N PRO A 128 2.37 -6.68 2.88
CA PRO A 128 2.27 -6.36 4.30
C PRO A 128 0.83 -6.01 4.69
N VAL A 129 0.47 -6.32 5.93
CA VAL A 129 -0.82 -5.95 6.53
C VAL A 129 -0.58 -5.31 7.89
N SER A 130 -1.24 -4.19 8.18
CA SER A 130 -1.28 -3.55 9.48
C SER A 130 -2.60 -3.83 10.19
N TYR A 131 -2.55 -4.05 11.51
CA TYR A 131 -3.73 -4.29 12.33
C TYR A 131 -3.84 -3.23 13.42
N THR A 132 -5.06 -2.79 13.72
CA THR A 132 -5.34 -1.89 14.85
C THR A 132 -5.56 -2.63 16.17
N HIS A 133 -5.82 -3.94 16.13
CA HIS A 133 -5.95 -4.81 17.30
C HIS A 133 -5.06 -6.03 17.13
N LEU A 134 -3.95 -6.04 17.84
CA LEU A 134 -3.06 -7.20 17.95
C LEU A 134 -3.45 -8.03 19.17
N THR A 135 -4.20 -9.08 18.97
CA THR A 135 -4.03 -10.31 19.72
C THR A 135 -3.33 -11.32 18.82
N LEU A 136 -2.02 -11.26 18.77
CA LEU A 136 -1.26 -12.37 18.22
C LEU A 136 -1.44 -13.55 19.17
N PRO A 137 -1.86 -14.74 18.66
CA PRO A 137 -1.67 -15.95 19.44
C PRO A 137 -0.16 -16.07 19.63
N THR A 138 0.30 -15.84 20.87
CA THR A 138 1.66 -16.19 21.26
C THR A 138 1.79 -17.69 21.02
N SER A 139 2.54 -18.08 19.99
CA SER A 139 2.99 -19.45 19.88
C SER A 139 3.73 -19.76 21.17
N LYS A 140 3.14 -20.60 22.02
CA LYS A 140 3.86 -21.17 23.16
C LYS A 140 5.15 -21.78 22.62
N PRO A 141 6.33 -21.45 23.20
CA PRO A 141 7.52 -22.21 22.87
C PRO A 141 7.18 -23.67 23.16
N ARG A 142 7.38 -24.55 22.20
CA ARG A 142 7.35 -25.98 22.47
C ARG A 142 8.44 -26.24 23.51
N GLY A 143 8.01 -26.46 24.74
CA GLY A 143 8.87 -26.98 25.79
C GLY A 143 9.45 -28.28 25.28
N GLY A 144 10.78 -28.38 25.32
CA GLY A 144 11.50 -29.61 25.13
C GLY A 144 11.27 -30.55 26.28
#